data_7d19f49f6306574b626a35c190724b9e
#
_entry.id   7d19f49f6306574b626a35c190724b9e
#
_cell.length_a   1.000
_cell.length_b   1.000
_cell.length_c   1.000
_cell.angle_alpha   90.00
_cell.angle_beta   90.00
_cell.angle_gamma   90.00
#
_symmetry.space_group_name_H-M   'P 1'
#
loop_
_entity.id
_entity.type
_entity.pdbx_description
1 polymer ?
#
loop_
_entity_poly.entity_id
_entity_poly.type
_entity_poly.pdbx_seq_one_letter_code
_entity_poly.pdbx_strand_id
1 'polypeptide(L)'
;MKLKTFKRIGALAVCVLAPLPSMAQQTYQEIEQLTVNENVTTVITATEPVRFVDISTDAVVGDQPINNTIRLKPKEGADIHADGDILAIVTIVTERYRTQYALIYTTRMQEAVSDKQIQPEEKIPYHNPAVSMSTEEMTRYARTIWNSPARIRNVSTRQHRMTMRLNNIYSVGEYFFLDFSIENLSLIHI
;
A
#
# COMPACT_ATOMS: atom_id res chain seq x y z
N MET A 1 -83.77 2.80 -10.77
CA MET A 1 -82.57 3.26 -11.48
C MET A 1 -81.56 3.68 -10.41
N LYS A 2 -80.60 2.83 -10.06
CA LYS A 2 -79.60 3.13 -8.97
C LYS A 2 -78.30 3.50 -9.61
N LEU A 3 -77.84 4.73 -9.41
CA LEU A 3 -76.50 5.22 -9.79
C LEU A 3 -75.44 4.58 -8.86
N LYS A 4 -74.47 3.90 -9.44
CA LYS A 4 -73.29 3.40 -8.73
C LYS A 4 -72.20 4.48 -8.75
N THR A 5 -71.87 5.02 -7.58
CA THR A 5 -70.79 5.97 -7.39
C THR A 5 -69.44 5.24 -7.39
N PHE A 6 -68.56 5.53 -8.35
CA PHE A 6 -67.21 4.99 -8.40
C PHE A 6 -66.28 5.88 -7.55
N LYS A 7 -65.78 5.36 -6.44
CA LYS A 7 -64.74 5.99 -5.63
C LYS A 7 -63.40 5.74 -6.31
N ARG A 8 -62.73 6.80 -6.82
CA ARG A 8 -61.38 6.77 -7.28
C ARG A 8 -60.46 6.80 -6.06
N ILE A 9 -59.72 5.72 -5.81
CA ILE A 9 -58.63 5.64 -4.82
C ILE A 9 -57.40 6.16 -5.54
N GLY A 10 -56.96 7.36 -5.19
CA GLY A 10 -55.66 7.91 -5.65
C GLY A 10 -54.52 7.22 -4.89
N ALA A 11 -53.74 6.47 -5.58
CA ALA A 11 -52.49 5.90 -5.03
C ALA A 11 -51.44 7.03 -4.97
N LEU A 12 -51.11 7.46 -3.76
CA LEU A 12 -50.03 8.40 -3.50
C LEU A 12 -48.72 7.60 -3.58
N ALA A 13 -47.98 7.78 -4.68
CA ALA A 13 -46.63 7.25 -4.80
C ALA A 13 -45.67 8.08 -3.94
N VAL A 14 -45.32 7.60 -2.78
CA VAL A 14 -44.23 8.14 -1.95
C VAL A 14 -42.91 7.73 -2.58
N CYS A 15 -42.28 8.62 -3.36
CA CYS A 15 -40.90 8.48 -3.77
C CYS A 15 -39.99 8.61 -2.53
N VAL A 16 -39.54 7.52 -1.97
CA VAL A 16 -38.45 7.50 -1.01
C VAL A 16 -37.18 7.83 -1.77
N LEU A 17 -36.73 9.10 -1.71
CA LEU A 17 -35.37 9.46 -2.12
C LEU A 17 -34.42 8.83 -1.11
N ALA A 18 -33.85 7.70 -1.48
CA ALA A 18 -32.70 7.15 -0.76
C ALA A 18 -31.54 8.16 -0.90
N PRO A 19 -30.88 8.58 0.20
CA PRO A 19 -29.71 9.43 0.09
C PRO A 19 -28.63 8.63 -0.67
N LEU A 20 -28.19 9.15 -1.81
CA LEU A 20 -27.01 8.64 -2.52
C LEU A 20 -25.84 8.76 -1.54
N PRO A 21 -25.00 7.73 -1.39
CA PRO A 21 -23.78 7.84 -0.60
C PRO A 21 -22.95 8.97 -1.20
N SER A 22 -22.86 10.08 -0.48
CA SER A 22 -21.94 11.15 -0.77
C SER A 22 -20.54 10.56 -0.69
N MET A 23 -19.82 10.53 -1.82
CA MET A 23 -18.39 10.26 -1.81
C MET A 23 -17.76 11.35 -0.93
N ALA A 24 -17.43 11.00 0.30
CA ALA A 24 -16.84 11.92 1.24
C ALA A 24 -15.52 12.43 0.67
N GLN A 25 -15.48 13.70 0.32
CA GLN A 25 -14.28 14.36 -0.12
C GLN A 25 -13.48 14.69 1.14
N GLN A 26 -12.34 14.04 1.32
CA GLN A 26 -11.50 14.28 2.48
C GLN A 26 -10.87 15.67 2.39
N THR A 27 -11.16 16.53 3.35
CA THR A 27 -10.49 17.82 3.45
C THR A 27 -9.20 17.67 4.24
N TYR A 28 -8.25 18.57 4.04
CA TYR A 28 -6.97 18.57 4.72
C TYR A 28 -7.09 18.56 6.28
N GLN A 29 -8.16 19.14 6.84
CA GLN A 29 -8.45 19.14 8.29
C GLN A 29 -8.81 17.74 8.85
N GLU A 30 -9.20 16.82 7.98
CA GLU A 30 -9.53 15.42 8.35
C GLU A 30 -8.32 14.48 8.22
N ILE A 31 -7.18 15.00 7.71
CA ILE A 31 -5.94 14.22 7.57
C ILE A 31 -5.28 14.11 8.94
N GLU A 32 -4.81 12.92 9.31
CA GLU A 32 -4.08 12.72 10.55
C GLU A 32 -2.79 13.54 10.59
N GLN A 33 -2.56 14.19 11.72
CA GLN A 33 -1.43 15.08 11.92
C GLN A 33 -0.29 14.36 12.63
N LEU A 34 0.93 14.49 12.09
CA LEU A 34 2.16 14.01 12.72
C LEU A 34 3.07 15.21 13.02
N THR A 35 3.42 15.38 14.27
CA THR A 35 4.40 16.40 14.67
C THR A 35 5.81 15.97 14.29
N VAL A 36 6.56 16.85 13.63
CA VAL A 36 7.92 16.59 13.15
C VAL A 36 8.89 17.69 13.60
N ASN A 37 10.16 17.34 13.75
CA ASN A 37 11.23 18.24 14.14
C ASN A 37 12.51 17.90 13.37
N GLU A 38 13.35 18.90 13.06
CA GLU A 38 14.58 18.71 12.29
C GLU A 38 15.62 17.82 12.97
N ASN A 39 15.51 17.60 14.28
CA ASN A 39 16.42 16.75 15.05
C ASN A 39 15.89 15.32 15.26
N VAL A 40 14.64 15.05 14.80
CA VAL A 40 13.98 13.75 14.96
C VAL A 40 13.57 13.20 13.58
N THR A 41 14.06 12.02 13.24
CA THR A 41 13.58 11.31 12.06
C THR A 41 12.28 10.59 12.38
N THR A 42 11.22 10.90 11.65
CA THR A 42 9.95 10.19 11.73
C THR A 42 10.00 8.97 10.83
N VAL A 43 9.83 7.79 11.41
CA VAL A 43 9.76 6.51 10.69
C VAL A 43 8.30 6.10 10.56
N ILE A 44 7.84 5.89 9.33
CA ILE A 44 6.47 5.41 9.06
C ILE A 44 6.54 4.00 8.49
N THR A 45 5.87 3.06 9.16
CA THR A 45 5.86 1.65 8.77
C THR A 45 4.49 1.25 8.24
N ALA A 46 4.47 0.77 7.01
CA ALA A 46 3.29 0.21 6.34
C ALA A 46 3.16 -1.30 6.61
N THR A 47 1.96 -1.83 6.47
CA THR A 47 1.69 -3.28 6.62
C THR A 47 2.00 -4.08 5.35
N GLU A 48 2.24 -3.40 4.23
CA GLU A 48 2.57 -3.99 2.93
C GLU A 48 3.55 -3.09 2.16
N PRO A 49 4.15 -3.57 1.05
CA PRO A 49 5.12 -2.78 0.30
C PRO A 49 4.56 -1.44 -0.16
N VAL A 50 5.30 -0.38 0.10
CA VAL A 50 5.04 0.98 -0.40
C VAL A 50 5.49 1.03 -1.87
N ARG A 51 4.61 1.52 -2.73
CA ARG A 51 4.84 1.64 -4.17
C ARG A 51 5.19 3.06 -4.59
N PHE A 52 4.65 4.03 -3.88
CA PHE A 52 4.82 5.43 -4.20
C PHE A 52 4.67 6.28 -2.93
N VAL A 53 5.49 7.32 -2.82
CA VAL A 53 5.42 8.35 -1.79
C VAL A 53 5.47 9.71 -2.46
N ASP A 54 4.51 10.54 -2.14
CA ASP A 54 4.48 11.95 -2.56
C ASP A 54 4.61 12.84 -1.33
N ILE A 55 5.47 13.84 -1.41
CA ILE A 55 5.66 14.88 -0.40
C ILE A 55 5.34 16.21 -1.06
N SER A 56 4.28 16.89 -0.60
CA SER A 56 3.70 18.05 -1.28
C SER A 56 4.60 19.28 -1.36
N THR A 57 5.66 19.34 -0.56
CA THR A 57 6.62 20.46 -0.53
C THR A 57 8.05 19.94 -0.42
N ASP A 58 9.02 20.79 -0.69
CA ASP A 58 10.45 20.52 -0.53
C ASP A 58 11.00 20.86 0.88
N ALA A 59 10.11 21.29 1.80
CA ALA A 59 10.45 21.55 3.20
C ALA A 59 10.74 20.26 3.99
N VAL A 60 10.32 19.12 3.48
CA VAL A 60 10.53 17.80 4.08
C VAL A 60 11.32 16.92 3.12
N VAL A 61 12.30 16.23 3.64
CA VAL A 61 13.05 15.21 2.91
C VAL A 61 12.74 13.82 3.44
N GLY A 62 12.80 12.83 2.58
CA GLY A 62 12.53 11.45 2.98
C GLY A 62 13.18 10.45 2.06
N ASP A 63 13.30 9.23 2.55
CA ASP A 63 13.75 8.07 1.80
C ASP A 63 12.95 6.81 2.18
N GLN A 64 13.14 5.76 1.38
CA GLN A 64 12.54 4.45 1.61
C GLN A 64 13.66 3.41 1.79
N PRO A 65 14.14 3.19 3.04
CA PRO A 65 15.26 2.27 3.30
C PRO A 65 14.90 0.81 3.04
N ILE A 66 13.65 0.43 3.25
CA ILE A 66 13.10 -0.91 2.96
C ILE A 66 11.68 -0.79 2.37
N ASN A 67 11.20 -1.87 1.77
CA ASN A 67 9.98 -1.85 0.96
C ASN A 67 8.72 -1.34 1.68
N ASN A 68 8.63 -1.47 3.00
CA ASN A 68 7.45 -1.08 3.78
C ASN A 68 7.72 0.05 4.79
N THR A 69 8.88 0.70 4.74
CA THR A 69 9.26 1.73 5.71
C THR A 69 9.74 2.99 5.00
N ILE A 70 9.25 4.12 5.46
CA ILE A 70 9.61 5.46 4.97
C ILE A 70 10.21 6.23 6.14
N ARG A 71 11.25 7.00 5.88
CA ARG A 71 11.80 7.95 6.84
C ARG A 71 11.60 9.35 6.33
N LEU A 72 11.13 10.23 7.21
CA LEU A 72 10.87 11.64 6.91
C LEU A 72 11.55 12.53 7.94
N LYS A 73 12.00 13.69 7.48
CA LYS A 73 12.62 14.70 8.34
C LYS A 73 12.43 16.08 7.71
N PRO A 74 12.12 17.13 8.47
CA PRO A 74 12.23 18.50 7.98
C PRO A 74 13.63 18.79 7.47
N LYS A 75 13.73 19.54 6.37
CA LYS A 75 15.01 19.89 5.75
C LYS A 75 15.75 20.89 6.63
N GLU A 76 17.04 20.64 6.88
CA GLU A 76 17.89 21.55 7.62
C GLU A 76 18.09 22.86 6.85
N GLY A 77 17.97 24.00 7.54
CA GLY A 77 18.13 25.31 6.94
C GLY A 77 16.99 25.78 6.03
N ALA A 78 15.88 25.07 6.00
CA ALA A 78 14.63 25.62 5.49
C ALA A 78 14.22 26.84 6.34
N ASP A 79 13.45 27.76 5.76
CA ASP A 79 12.97 28.97 6.42
C ASP A 79 12.43 28.62 7.81
N ILE A 80 12.69 29.53 8.79
CA ILE A 80 12.29 29.31 10.18
C ILE A 80 10.78 29.07 10.24
N HIS A 81 10.38 27.82 10.47
CA HIS A 81 9.00 27.47 10.65
C HIS A 81 8.53 27.79 12.06
N ALA A 82 7.34 28.32 12.20
CA ALA A 82 6.72 28.51 13.51
C ALA A 82 6.15 27.19 14.03
N ASP A 83 6.12 27.05 15.36
CA ASP A 83 5.49 25.91 16.02
C ASP A 83 4.02 25.79 15.59
N GLY A 84 3.63 24.66 15.06
CA GLY A 84 2.30 24.42 14.51
C GLY A 84 2.15 24.64 12.99
N ASP A 85 3.20 25.09 12.29
CA ASP A 85 3.16 25.22 10.85
C ASP A 85 3.05 23.86 10.15
N ILE A 86 2.26 23.83 9.08
CA ILE A 86 2.16 22.65 8.22
C ILE A 86 3.30 22.69 7.22
N LEU A 87 4.20 21.75 7.30
CA LEU A 87 5.34 21.65 6.39
C LEU A 87 4.98 20.98 5.07
N ALA A 88 4.27 19.88 5.14
CA ALA A 88 3.91 19.08 3.97
C ALA A 88 2.71 18.18 4.26
N ILE A 89 2.05 17.74 3.20
CA ILE A 89 1.18 16.57 3.22
C ILE A 89 1.95 15.44 2.55
N VAL A 90 2.05 14.31 3.24
CA VAL A 90 2.67 13.10 2.72
C VAL A 90 1.58 12.11 2.32
N THR A 91 1.62 11.67 1.07
CA THR A 91 0.74 10.62 0.56
C THR A 91 1.55 9.35 0.36
N ILE A 92 1.14 8.28 1.00
CA ILE A 92 1.76 6.95 0.92
C ILE A 92 0.79 6.04 0.18
N VAL A 93 1.24 5.47 -0.92
CA VAL A 93 0.47 4.53 -1.74
C VAL A 93 1.13 3.16 -1.69
N THR A 94 0.39 2.17 -1.29
CA THR A 94 0.80 0.77 -1.23
C THR A 94 0.13 -0.04 -2.37
N GLU A 95 0.11 -1.34 -2.28
CA GLU A 95 -0.56 -2.19 -3.28
C GLU A 95 -2.09 -2.12 -3.19
N ARG A 96 -2.65 -1.99 -1.97
CA ARG A 96 -4.09 -2.12 -1.72
C ARG A 96 -4.73 -0.93 -1.03
N TYR A 97 -3.92 0.00 -0.50
CA TYR A 97 -4.44 1.19 0.16
C TYR A 97 -3.54 2.41 -0.06
N ARG A 98 -4.09 3.56 0.21
CA ARG A 98 -3.35 4.81 0.39
C ARG A 98 -3.64 5.38 1.78
N THR A 99 -2.71 6.18 2.29
CA THR A 99 -2.90 6.98 3.50
C THR A 99 -2.24 8.33 3.32
N GLN A 100 -2.67 9.32 4.10
CA GLN A 100 -2.13 10.66 4.08
C GLN A 100 -1.88 11.16 5.50
N TYR A 101 -0.80 11.91 5.67
CA TYR A 101 -0.44 12.57 6.92
C TYR A 101 -0.10 14.04 6.66
N ALA A 102 -0.61 14.94 7.51
CA ALA A 102 -0.16 16.32 7.55
C ALA A 102 1.01 16.43 8.55
N LEU A 103 2.16 16.85 8.06
CA LEU A 103 3.34 17.03 8.89
C LEU A 103 3.33 18.43 9.50
N ILE A 104 3.21 18.49 10.83
CA ILE A 104 3.15 19.73 11.61
C ILE A 104 4.50 19.94 12.28
N TYR A 105 5.07 21.13 12.08
CA TYR A 105 6.35 21.47 12.72
C TYR A 105 6.18 21.69 14.21
N THR A 106 7.12 21.16 15.00
CA THR A 106 7.24 21.49 16.42
C THR A 106 8.68 21.86 16.78
N THR A 107 8.84 22.92 17.54
CA THR A 107 10.13 23.32 18.10
C THR A 107 10.57 22.42 19.26
N ARG A 108 9.63 21.67 19.84
CA ARG A 108 9.85 20.78 20.97
C ARG A 108 10.13 19.37 20.51
N MET A 109 11.40 18.99 20.52
CA MET A 109 11.87 17.67 20.08
C MET A 109 11.11 16.51 20.76
N GLN A 110 10.67 16.67 22.01
CA GLN A 110 9.95 15.64 22.77
C GLN A 110 8.52 15.38 22.25
N GLU A 111 7.96 16.31 21.49
CA GLU A 111 6.63 16.18 20.89
C GLU A 111 6.67 15.63 19.47
N ALA A 112 7.86 15.53 18.89
CA ALA A 112 8.03 14.98 17.56
C ALA A 112 7.80 13.46 17.55
N VAL A 113 7.02 13.00 16.59
CA VAL A 113 6.75 11.57 16.39
C VAL A 113 7.97 10.92 15.76
N SER A 114 8.57 9.95 16.43
CA SER A 114 9.72 9.21 15.94
C SER A 114 9.34 7.90 15.23
N ASP A 115 8.22 7.28 15.61
CA ASP A 115 7.74 6.02 15.02
C ASP A 115 6.22 6.06 14.85
N LYS A 116 5.76 5.69 13.67
CA LYS A 116 4.34 5.63 13.30
C LYS A 116 4.06 4.36 12.52
N GLN A 117 3.19 3.52 13.04
CA GLN A 117 2.61 2.41 12.29
C GLN A 117 1.27 2.82 11.69
N ILE A 118 1.07 2.55 10.39
CA ILE A 118 -0.19 2.83 9.71
C ILE A 118 -1.29 1.93 10.27
N GLN A 119 -2.27 2.52 10.93
CA GLN A 119 -3.39 1.81 11.52
C GLN A 119 -4.45 1.42 10.48
N PRO A 120 -5.28 0.39 10.74
CA PRO A 120 -6.33 -0.03 9.81
C PRO A 120 -7.31 1.10 9.42
N GLU A 121 -7.62 1.99 10.37
CA GLU A 121 -8.57 3.09 10.21
C GLU A 121 -8.06 4.19 9.28
N GLU A 122 -6.74 4.32 9.15
CA GLU A 122 -6.07 5.31 8.30
C GLU A 122 -5.96 4.87 6.84
N LYS A 123 -6.32 3.62 6.56
CA LYS A 123 -6.18 3.01 5.24
C LYS A 123 -7.40 3.29 4.37
N ILE A 124 -7.20 4.08 3.34
CA ILE A 124 -8.20 4.29 2.31
C ILE A 124 -7.98 3.24 1.22
N PRO A 125 -8.93 2.33 0.97
CA PRO A 125 -8.76 1.30 -0.06
C PRO A 125 -8.40 1.92 -1.42
N TYR A 126 -7.38 1.36 -2.05
CA TYR A 126 -6.90 1.81 -3.35
C TYR A 126 -6.61 0.59 -4.24
N HIS A 127 -7.28 0.54 -5.38
CA HIS A 127 -6.99 -0.48 -6.38
C HIS A 127 -5.97 0.09 -7.38
N ASN A 128 -4.76 -0.45 -7.34
CA ASN A 128 -3.73 -0.08 -8.31
C ASN A 128 -3.92 -0.92 -9.58
N PRO A 129 -4.34 -0.32 -10.73
CA PRO A 129 -4.58 -1.06 -11.95
C PRO A 129 -3.31 -1.68 -12.56
N ALA A 130 -2.13 -1.21 -12.14
CA ALA A 130 -0.85 -1.77 -12.58
C ALA A 130 -0.43 -3.03 -11.79
N VAL A 131 -1.18 -3.40 -10.74
CA VAL A 131 -0.90 -4.56 -9.89
C VAL A 131 -2.03 -5.56 -10.04
N SER A 132 -1.86 -6.54 -10.94
CA SER A 132 -2.85 -7.61 -11.15
C SER A 132 -2.76 -8.72 -10.10
N MET A 133 -1.64 -8.79 -9.34
CA MET A 133 -1.44 -9.74 -8.23
C MET A 133 -0.59 -9.10 -7.13
N SER A 134 -1.06 -9.15 -5.89
CA SER A 134 -0.32 -8.60 -4.75
C SER A 134 0.92 -9.43 -4.41
N THR A 135 1.90 -8.80 -3.74
CA THR A 135 3.11 -9.50 -3.26
C THR A 135 2.77 -10.67 -2.33
N GLU A 136 1.74 -10.54 -1.50
CA GLU A 136 1.26 -11.60 -0.63
C GLU A 136 0.73 -12.80 -1.42
N GLU A 137 -0.07 -12.54 -2.46
CA GLU A 137 -0.58 -13.59 -3.35
C GLU A 137 0.54 -14.28 -4.12
N MET A 138 1.49 -13.51 -4.66
CA MET A 138 2.68 -14.07 -5.32
C MET A 138 3.45 -15.00 -4.38
N THR A 139 3.67 -14.57 -3.13
CA THR A 139 4.37 -15.36 -2.11
C THR A 139 3.59 -16.64 -1.78
N ARG A 140 2.28 -16.57 -1.66
CA ARG A 140 1.42 -17.73 -1.41
C ARG A 140 1.50 -18.75 -2.56
N TYR A 141 1.40 -18.29 -3.81
CA TYR A 141 1.56 -19.16 -4.97
C TYR A 141 2.96 -19.76 -5.05
N ALA A 142 4.00 -18.97 -4.84
CA ALA A 142 5.39 -19.45 -4.84
C ALA A 142 5.62 -20.55 -3.81
N ARG A 143 5.10 -20.39 -2.58
CA ARG A 143 5.17 -21.44 -1.53
C ARG A 143 4.42 -22.71 -1.92
N THR A 144 3.25 -22.58 -2.51
CA THR A 144 2.45 -23.74 -2.95
C THR A 144 3.19 -24.51 -4.04
N ILE A 145 3.80 -23.79 -4.99
CA ILE A 145 4.56 -24.37 -6.09
C ILE A 145 5.84 -25.04 -5.56
N TRP A 146 6.58 -24.37 -4.67
CA TRP A 146 7.77 -24.91 -4.02
C TRP A 146 7.51 -26.26 -3.32
N ASN A 147 6.35 -26.40 -2.68
CA ASN A 147 5.96 -27.65 -2.00
C ASN A 147 5.34 -28.69 -2.95
N SER A 148 5.19 -28.38 -4.24
CA SER A 148 4.63 -29.30 -5.23
C SER A 148 5.68 -30.24 -5.77
N PRO A 149 5.36 -31.50 -6.08
CA PRO A 149 6.32 -32.42 -6.67
C PRO A 149 6.73 -31.95 -8.07
N ALA A 150 8.01 -32.18 -8.43
CA ALA A 150 8.53 -31.87 -9.76
C ALA A 150 7.80 -32.68 -10.85
N ARG A 151 7.21 -32.00 -11.80
CA ARG A 151 6.49 -32.58 -12.95
C ARG A 151 7.37 -32.64 -14.19
N ILE A 152 8.30 -31.70 -14.35
CA ILE A 152 9.25 -31.63 -15.47
C ILE A 152 10.53 -32.30 -15.02
N ARG A 153 10.97 -33.32 -15.76
CA ARG A 153 12.16 -34.14 -15.38
C ARG A 153 13.30 -34.07 -16.38
N ASN A 154 13.04 -33.56 -17.60
CA ASN A 154 13.99 -33.71 -18.72
C ASN A 154 14.63 -32.36 -19.10
N VAL A 155 14.31 -31.27 -18.41
CA VAL A 155 14.84 -29.94 -18.71
C VAL A 155 15.89 -29.57 -17.66
N SER A 156 17.16 -29.74 -18.05
CA SER A 156 18.29 -29.37 -17.20
C SER A 156 19.47 -28.90 -18.05
N THR A 157 20.27 -28.04 -17.48
CA THR A 157 21.55 -27.62 -18.04
C THR A 157 22.65 -27.75 -16.99
N ARG A 158 23.88 -28.06 -17.47
CA ARG A 158 25.05 -28.19 -16.60
C ARG A 158 26.17 -27.30 -17.16
N GLN A 159 26.64 -26.35 -16.36
CA GLN A 159 27.78 -25.51 -16.68
C GLN A 159 28.57 -25.18 -15.39
N HIS A 160 29.88 -25.01 -15.50
CA HIS A 160 30.76 -24.61 -14.40
C HIS A 160 30.56 -25.42 -13.10
N ARG A 161 30.36 -26.75 -13.21
CA ARG A 161 30.04 -27.62 -12.07
C ARG A 161 28.74 -27.31 -11.34
N MET A 162 27.85 -26.57 -11.98
CA MET A 162 26.51 -26.34 -11.49
C MET A 162 25.51 -27.04 -12.40
N THR A 163 24.49 -27.64 -11.81
CA THR A 163 23.34 -28.19 -12.53
C THR A 163 22.10 -27.39 -12.16
N MET A 164 21.42 -26.89 -13.16
CA MET A 164 20.13 -26.24 -12.99
C MET A 164 19.06 -27.13 -13.65
N ARG A 165 17.96 -27.36 -12.92
CA ARG A 165 16.80 -28.14 -13.40
C ARG A 165 15.55 -27.34 -13.26
N LEU A 166 14.71 -27.38 -14.28
CA LEU A 166 13.36 -26.84 -14.23
C LEU A 166 12.43 -27.94 -13.68
N ASN A 167 11.80 -27.67 -12.52
CA ASN A 167 10.93 -28.63 -11.85
C ASN A 167 9.47 -28.45 -12.27
N ASN A 168 9.00 -27.20 -12.35
CA ASN A 168 7.62 -26.87 -12.65
C ASN A 168 7.50 -25.55 -13.39
N ILE A 169 6.42 -25.42 -14.20
CA ILE A 169 5.94 -24.16 -14.78
C ILE A 169 4.46 -24.09 -14.50
N TYR A 170 4.02 -22.98 -13.94
CA TYR A 170 2.61 -22.67 -13.73
C TYR A 170 2.27 -21.28 -14.26
N SER A 171 1.09 -21.11 -14.81
CA SER A 171 0.52 -19.78 -15.13
C SER A 171 -0.61 -19.48 -14.18
N VAL A 172 -0.62 -18.27 -13.63
CA VAL A 172 -1.70 -17.76 -12.77
C VAL A 172 -2.00 -16.33 -13.20
N GLY A 173 -3.15 -16.10 -13.78
CA GLY A 173 -3.48 -14.83 -14.42
C GLY A 173 -2.47 -14.50 -15.52
N GLU A 174 -1.83 -13.35 -15.41
CA GLU A 174 -0.82 -12.86 -16.35
C GLU A 174 0.62 -13.25 -15.99
N TYR A 175 0.80 -14.00 -14.90
CA TYR A 175 2.13 -14.37 -14.39
C TYR A 175 2.49 -15.81 -14.68
N PHE A 176 3.80 -16.04 -14.91
CA PHE A 176 4.39 -17.35 -14.96
C PHE A 176 5.25 -17.57 -13.72
N PHE A 177 5.04 -18.69 -13.05
CA PHE A 177 5.86 -19.14 -11.94
C PHE A 177 6.76 -20.29 -12.42
N LEU A 178 8.06 -20.10 -12.28
CA LEU A 178 9.08 -21.05 -12.67
C LEU A 178 9.77 -21.59 -11.42
N ASP A 179 9.72 -22.89 -11.21
CA ASP A 179 10.36 -23.57 -10.10
C ASP A 179 11.64 -24.26 -10.60
N PHE A 180 12.77 -23.84 -10.06
CA PHE A 180 14.09 -24.37 -10.41
C PHE A 180 14.78 -24.93 -9.19
N SER A 181 15.52 -26.05 -9.38
CA SER A 181 16.54 -26.51 -8.44
C SER A 181 17.93 -26.26 -9.01
N ILE A 182 18.83 -25.77 -8.16
CA ILE A 182 20.23 -25.53 -8.50
C ILE A 182 21.08 -26.35 -7.58
N GLU A 183 21.92 -27.20 -8.16
CA GLU A 183 22.89 -28.09 -7.45
C GLU A 183 24.31 -27.62 -7.78
N ASN A 184 25.08 -27.28 -6.76
CA ASN A 184 26.50 -26.96 -6.89
C ASN A 184 27.33 -28.24 -6.67
N LEU A 185 27.96 -28.72 -7.72
CA LEU A 185 28.83 -29.92 -7.71
C LEU A 185 30.29 -29.55 -7.46
N SER A 186 30.61 -28.33 -7.06
CA SER A 186 31.95 -27.90 -6.69
C SER A 186 32.35 -28.57 -5.37
N LEU A 187 33.53 -29.19 -5.34
CA LEU A 187 34.12 -29.73 -4.11
C LEU A 187 34.75 -28.68 -3.20
N ILE A 188 34.70 -27.41 -3.58
CA ILE A 188 35.25 -26.33 -2.77
C ILE A 188 34.20 -25.96 -1.73
N HIS A 189 34.41 -26.45 -0.50
CA HIS A 189 33.74 -25.90 0.67
C HIS A 189 34.39 -24.54 0.95
N ILE A 190 33.59 -23.47 0.85
CA ILE A 190 33.96 -22.16 1.35
C ILE A 190 33.67 -22.12 2.85
#